data_5bbe88935fc0cc19113c3de281c1e215
#
_entry.id   5bbe88935fc0cc19113c3de281c1e215
#
_cell.length_a   1.000
_cell.length_b   1.000
_cell.length_c   1.000
_cell.angle_alpha   90.00
_cell.angle_beta   90.00
_cell.angle_gamma   90.00
#
_symmetry.space_group_name_H-M   'P 1'
#
loop_
_entity.id
_entity.type
_entity.pdbx_description
1 polymer ?
#
loop_
_entity_poly.entity_id
_entity_poly.type
_entity_poly.pdbx_seq_one_letter_code
_entity_poly.pdbx_strand_id
1 'polypeptide(L)'
;MFKFVSDYLNKKGLKDPNYSYLLQDYDGDEFVCFDCETTGLNPKVDDIISIGAIKIKGNQLLTSEKFERFIKPKSKLASESIKIHMIRECDLADAKDIDDVIVEFMEFIGNRPLVGYYLEFDMAMVNKYIKPKIGIKLPNKQIEVSAVYYDQKIGLIPQGNVDLRFDSIMKDLGLPRLGKHDAINDAIMTAMMFVKLSHKA
;
A
#
# COMPACT_ATOMS: atom_id res chain seq x y z
N MET A 1 16.84 1.24 -20.72
CA MET A 1 18.17 1.07 -20.06
C MET A 1 18.05 0.98 -18.54
N PHE A 2 17.36 1.89 -17.85
CA PHE A 2 17.23 1.86 -16.37
C PHE A 2 16.57 0.58 -15.80
N LYS A 3 15.52 0.01 -16.44
CA LYS A 3 14.84 -1.21 -15.97
C LYS A 3 15.83 -2.40 -15.96
N PHE A 4 16.61 -2.60 -17.02
CA PHE A 4 17.58 -3.71 -17.10
C PHE A 4 18.65 -3.64 -15.99
N VAL A 5 19.14 -2.45 -15.68
CA VAL A 5 20.13 -2.26 -14.61
C VAL A 5 19.51 -2.55 -13.25
N SER A 6 18.28 -2.07 -13.01
CA SER A 6 17.53 -2.32 -11.77
C SER A 6 17.25 -3.81 -11.59
N ASP A 7 16.79 -4.50 -12.64
CA ASP A 7 16.47 -5.93 -12.61
C ASP A 7 17.74 -6.77 -12.35
N TYR A 8 18.86 -6.41 -12.97
CA TYR A 8 20.14 -7.07 -12.72
C TYR A 8 20.60 -6.89 -11.27
N LEU A 9 20.53 -5.66 -10.74
CA LEU A 9 20.91 -5.36 -9.37
C LEU A 9 20.00 -6.08 -8.36
N ASN A 10 18.70 -6.14 -8.63
CA ASN A 10 17.74 -6.85 -7.78
C ASN A 10 18.01 -8.36 -7.79
N LYS A 11 18.25 -8.96 -8.95
CA LYS A 11 18.63 -10.39 -9.05
C LYS A 11 19.88 -10.70 -8.26
N LYS A 12 20.90 -9.82 -8.31
CA LYS A 12 22.16 -9.98 -7.58
C LYS A 12 22.00 -9.71 -6.08
N GLY A 13 21.08 -8.81 -5.71
CA GLY A 13 20.82 -8.42 -4.32
C GLY A 13 19.90 -9.36 -3.56
N LEU A 14 19.13 -10.20 -4.26
CA LEU A 14 18.19 -11.13 -3.63
C LEU A 14 18.96 -12.20 -2.85
N LYS A 15 18.73 -12.24 -1.52
CA LYS A 15 19.41 -13.18 -0.60
C LYS A 15 18.74 -14.56 -0.56
N ASP A 16 17.40 -14.59 -0.71
CA ASP A 16 16.61 -15.82 -0.62
C ASP A 16 15.91 -16.11 -1.95
N PRO A 17 16.30 -17.20 -2.64
CA PRO A 17 15.72 -17.61 -3.93
C PRO A 17 14.21 -17.89 -3.88
N ASN A 18 13.64 -18.20 -2.71
CA ASN A 18 12.20 -18.42 -2.56
C ASN A 18 11.37 -17.18 -2.95
N TYR A 19 11.95 -15.99 -2.89
CA TYR A 19 11.31 -14.74 -3.30
C TYR A 19 11.61 -14.32 -4.75
N SER A 20 12.21 -15.21 -5.55
CA SER A 20 12.51 -14.92 -6.97
C SER A 20 11.27 -14.60 -7.81
N TYR A 21 10.08 -15.06 -7.40
CA TYR A 21 8.81 -14.75 -8.04
C TYR A 21 8.51 -13.24 -8.07
N LEU A 22 9.00 -12.48 -7.08
CA LEU A 22 8.86 -11.02 -7.04
C LEU A 22 9.56 -10.31 -8.20
N LEU A 23 10.58 -10.95 -8.80
CA LEU A 23 11.37 -10.40 -9.91
C LEU A 23 10.83 -10.77 -11.29
N GLN A 24 9.76 -11.55 -11.35
CA GLN A 24 9.11 -11.92 -12.61
C GLN A 24 8.23 -10.78 -13.12
N ASP A 25 8.17 -10.59 -14.43
CA ASP A 25 7.20 -9.69 -15.02
C ASP A 25 5.79 -10.21 -14.71
N TYR A 26 4.89 -9.29 -14.38
CA TYR A 26 3.50 -9.62 -14.13
C TYR A 26 2.67 -9.44 -15.40
N ASP A 27 2.10 -10.53 -15.89
CA ASP A 27 1.29 -10.57 -17.12
C ASP A 27 -0.23 -10.66 -16.84
N GLY A 28 -0.62 -10.59 -15.57
CA GLY A 28 -2.03 -10.66 -15.15
C GLY A 28 -2.75 -9.31 -15.19
N ASP A 29 -4.04 -9.34 -14.85
CA ASP A 29 -4.96 -8.21 -14.81
C ASP A 29 -5.33 -7.79 -13.37
N GLU A 30 -4.60 -8.31 -12.39
CA GLU A 30 -4.84 -8.00 -10.98
C GLU A 30 -3.88 -6.92 -10.48
N PHE A 31 -4.37 -6.14 -9.51
CA PHE A 31 -3.61 -5.16 -8.74
C PHE A 31 -3.82 -5.45 -7.26
N VAL A 32 -2.91 -4.99 -6.42
CA VAL A 32 -3.13 -4.99 -4.97
C VAL A 32 -3.10 -3.56 -4.47
N CYS A 33 -4.19 -3.11 -3.88
CA CYS A 33 -4.24 -1.85 -3.15
C CYS A 33 -3.98 -2.12 -1.68
N PHE A 34 -3.09 -1.34 -1.05
CA PHE A 34 -2.79 -1.50 0.37
C PHE A 34 -2.53 -0.18 1.07
N ASP A 35 -2.68 -0.20 2.38
CA ASP A 35 -2.47 0.90 3.30
C ASP A 35 -1.92 0.37 4.62
N CYS A 36 -1.21 1.21 5.38
CA CYS A 36 -0.64 0.85 6.68
C CYS A 36 -1.01 1.87 7.76
N GLU A 37 -1.45 1.38 8.93
CA GLU A 37 -1.43 2.20 10.14
C GLU A 37 -0.10 2.05 10.86
N THR A 38 0.39 3.13 11.44
CA THR A 38 1.74 3.20 12.00
C THR A 38 1.78 3.94 13.34
N THR A 39 2.84 3.74 14.10
CA THR A 39 3.04 4.45 15.38
C THR A 39 3.36 5.93 15.20
N GLY A 40 3.70 6.36 13.98
CA GLY A 40 4.02 7.73 13.60
C GLY A 40 4.44 7.83 12.13
N LEU A 41 4.88 9.01 11.69
CA LEU A 41 5.11 9.32 10.26
C LEU A 41 6.58 9.23 9.83
N ASN A 42 7.46 8.71 10.66
CA ASN A 42 8.89 8.58 10.32
C ASN A 42 9.28 7.12 10.06
N PRO A 43 9.44 6.69 8.79
CA PRO A 43 9.76 5.29 8.47
C PRO A 43 11.07 4.77 9.06
N LYS A 44 11.95 5.65 9.55
CA LYS A 44 13.23 5.22 10.15
C LYS A 44 13.06 4.73 11.59
N VAL A 45 12.06 5.22 12.31
CA VAL A 45 11.87 4.96 13.75
C VAL A 45 10.52 4.36 14.08
N ASP A 46 9.47 4.74 13.33
CA ASP A 46 8.11 4.30 13.60
C ASP A 46 7.83 2.89 13.06
N ASP A 47 6.91 2.19 13.70
CA ASP A 47 6.55 0.81 13.38
C ASP A 47 5.19 0.73 12.69
N ILE A 48 5.00 -0.32 11.89
CA ILE A 48 3.68 -0.69 11.35
C ILE A 48 2.88 -1.39 12.46
N ILE A 49 1.62 -1.03 12.62
CA ILE A 49 0.69 -1.64 13.58
C ILE A 49 -0.51 -2.31 12.92
N SER A 50 -0.79 -1.97 11.66
CA SER A 50 -1.78 -2.66 10.85
C SER A 50 -1.40 -2.58 9.37
N ILE A 51 -1.69 -3.64 8.61
CA ILE A 51 -1.64 -3.65 7.15
C ILE A 51 -3.00 -4.12 6.66
N GLY A 52 -3.63 -3.30 5.83
CA GLY A 52 -4.83 -3.63 5.08
C GLY A 52 -4.54 -3.70 3.60
N ALA A 53 -4.93 -4.78 2.93
CA ALA A 53 -4.77 -4.87 1.48
C ALA A 53 -5.93 -5.62 0.82
N ILE A 54 -6.24 -5.23 -0.42
CA ILE A 54 -7.30 -5.82 -1.22
C ILE A 54 -6.84 -6.02 -2.66
N LYS A 55 -7.22 -7.15 -3.26
CA LYS A 55 -6.98 -7.38 -4.68
C LYS A 55 -8.06 -6.72 -5.53
N ILE A 56 -7.63 -6.20 -6.67
CA ILE A 56 -8.48 -5.61 -7.71
C ILE A 56 -8.28 -6.44 -8.96
N LYS A 57 -9.38 -6.85 -9.62
CA LYS A 57 -9.34 -7.53 -10.91
C LYS A 57 -10.31 -6.85 -11.87
N GLY A 58 -9.76 -6.25 -12.94
CA GLY A 58 -10.56 -5.40 -13.81
C GLY A 58 -11.23 -4.27 -13.03
N ASN A 59 -12.58 -4.28 -12.95
CA ASN A 59 -13.39 -3.31 -12.21
C ASN A 59 -13.95 -3.86 -10.88
N GLN A 60 -13.47 -4.99 -10.42
CA GLN A 60 -13.97 -5.67 -9.22
C GLN A 60 -12.95 -5.62 -8.08
N LEU A 61 -13.42 -5.27 -6.90
CA LEU A 61 -12.69 -5.44 -5.66
C LEU A 61 -12.99 -6.83 -5.11
N LEU A 62 -11.94 -7.66 -4.94
CA LEU A 62 -12.08 -9.04 -4.45
C LEU A 62 -12.15 -9.04 -2.92
N THR A 63 -13.30 -8.61 -2.37
CA THR A 63 -13.48 -8.42 -0.92
C THR A 63 -13.37 -9.70 -0.09
N SER A 64 -13.56 -10.87 -0.70
CA SER A 64 -13.31 -12.17 -0.09
C SER A 64 -11.84 -12.53 0.02
N GLU A 65 -10.99 -11.86 -0.74
CA GLU A 65 -9.54 -12.06 -0.78
C GLU A 65 -8.81 -10.83 -0.21
N LYS A 66 -9.21 -10.38 0.97
CA LYS A 66 -8.54 -9.28 1.67
C LYS A 66 -7.43 -9.80 2.57
N PHE A 67 -6.42 -8.97 2.75
CA PHE A 67 -5.38 -9.12 3.76
C PHE A 67 -5.61 -8.06 4.83
N GLU A 68 -5.70 -8.48 6.06
CA GLU A 68 -5.88 -7.58 7.21
C GLU A 68 -5.15 -8.19 8.40
N ARG A 69 -4.11 -7.50 8.88
CA ARG A 69 -3.30 -7.98 9.99
C ARG A 69 -2.94 -6.84 10.93
N PHE A 70 -3.22 -7.06 12.20
CA PHE A 70 -2.66 -6.25 13.28
C PHE A 70 -1.26 -6.76 13.63
N ILE A 71 -0.39 -5.84 14.04
CA ILE A 71 1.02 -6.10 14.25
C ILE A 71 1.43 -5.51 15.60
N LYS A 72 2.15 -6.29 16.39
CA LYS A 72 2.68 -5.86 17.67
C LYS A 72 3.86 -4.90 17.44
N PRO A 73 3.76 -3.62 17.83
CA PRO A 73 4.86 -2.68 17.64
C PRO A 73 6.00 -2.97 18.63
N LYS A 74 7.24 -2.66 18.23
CA LYS A 74 8.40 -2.67 19.12
C LYS A 74 8.55 -1.35 19.87
N SER A 75 7.99 -0.27 19.33
CA SER A 75 7.95 1.07 19.92
C SER A 75 6.59 1.33 20.60
N LYS A 76 6.57 2.30 21.53
CA LYS A 76 5.31 2.75 22.14
C LYS A 76 4.48 3.52 21.11
N LEU A 77 3.16 3.33 21.19
CA LEU A 77 2.20 4.12 20.42
C LEU A 77 2.22 5.58 20.90
N ALA A 78 2.39 6.50 19.97
CA ALA A 78 2.22 7.92 20.29
C ALA A 78 0.73 8.23 20.52
N SER A 79 0.44 9.06 21.52
CA SER A 79 -0.95 9.44 21.82
C SER A 79 -1.65 10.14 20.66
N GLU A 80 -0.90 10.83 19.83
CA GLU A 80 -1.38 11.51 18.62
C GLU A 80 -1.79 10.49 17.55
N SER A 81 -1.02 9.43 17.33
CA SER A 81 -1.36 8.38 16.36
C SER A 81 -2.59 7.59 16.80
N ILE A 82 -2.72 7.27 18.11
CA ILE A 82 -3.91 6.60 18.66
C ILE A 82 -5.19 7.42 18.38
N LYS A 83 -5.13 8.76 18.47
CA LYS A 83 -6.29 9.63 18.17
C LYS A 83 -6.71 9.57 16.69
N ILE A 84 -5.80 9.19 15.81
CA ILE A 84 -6.04 9.10 14.38
C ILE A 84 -6.64 7.74 14.03
N HIS A 85 -5.90 6.66 14.28
CA HIS A 85 -6.32 5.31 13.88
C HIS A 85 -7.11 4.55 14.95
N MET A 86 -7.27 5.08 16.17
CA MET A 86 -8.04 4.53 17.29
C MET A 86 -7.59 3.14 17.78
N ILE A 87 -6.47 2.62 17.30
CA ILE A 87 -5.89 1.34 17.72
C ILE A 87 -5.09 1.59 19.01
N ARG A 88 -5.37 0.81 20.05
CA ARG A 88 -4.74 0.94 21.37
C ARG A 88 -3.76 -0.22 21.60
N GLU A 89 -2.84 -0.09 22.55
CA GLU A 89 -1.90 -1.15 22.90
C GLU A 89 -2.59 -2.46 23.28
N CYS A 90 -3.74 -2.40 23.94
CA CYS A 90 -4.52 -3.60 24.28
C CYS A 90 -5.09 -4.31 23.06
N ASP A 91 -5.37 -3.60 21.98
CA ASP A 91 -5.90 -4.17 20.74
C ASP A 91 -4.80 -4.92 19.96
N LEU A 92 -3.53 -4.67 20.30
CA LEU A 92 -2.33 -5.26 19.70
C LEU A 92 -1.65 -6.30 20.60
N ALA A 93 -2.20 -6.61 21.78
CA ALA A 93 -1.57 -7.48 22.76
C ALA A 93 -1.28 -8.90 22.20
N ASP A 94 -2.26 -9.45 21.46
CA ASP A 94 -2.19 -10.76 20.84
C ASP A 94 -1.86 -10.70 19.33
N ALA A 95 -1.45 -9.53 18.83
CA ALA A 95 -1.08 -9.36 17.43
C ALA A 95 0.23 -10.07 17.09
N LYS A 96 0.36 -10.48 15.83
CA LYS A 96 1.56 -11.16 15.31
C LYS A 96 2.77 -10.22 15.28
N ASP A 97 3.96 -10.81 15.28
CA ASP A 97 5.19 -10.07 14.99
C ASP A 97 5.22 -9.63 13.52
N ILE A 98 5.85 -8.47 13.29
CA ILE A 98 6.04 -7.91 11.94
C ILE A 98 6.83 -8.88 11.03
N ASP A 99 7.77 -9.64 11.59
CA ASP A 99 8.60 -10.56 10.82
C ASP A 99 7.81 -11.72 10.18
N ASP A 100 6.68 -12.11 10.80
CA ASP A 100 5.75 -13.11 10.24
C ASP A 100 4.78 -12.46 9.27
N VAL A 101 4.20 -11.32 9.67
CA VAL A 101 3.20 -10.61 8.85
C VAL A 101 3.78 -10.15 7.52
N ILE A 102 5.04 -9.72 7.50
CA ILE A 102 5.67 -9.24 6.27
C ILE A 102 5.89 -10.36 5.25
N VAL A 103 6.06 -11.61 5.71
CA VAL A 103 6.13 -12.79 4.83
C VAL A 103 4.76 -13.06 4.24
N GLU A 104 3.71 -13.13 5.07
CA GLU A 104 2.34 -13.30 4.61
C GLU A 104 1.94 -12.19 3.61
N PHE A 105 2.38 -10.97 3.87
CA PHE A 105 2.11 -9.83 2.98
C PHE A 105 2.80 -9.98 1.63
N MET A 106 4.09 -10.37 1.60
CA MET A 106 4.80 -10.62 0.34
C MET A 106 4.15 -11.75 -0.48
N GLU A 107 3.68 -12.80 0.17
CA GLU A 107 2.94 -13.89 -0.48
C GLU A 107 1.60 -13.40 -1.06
N PHE A 108 0.88 -12.57 -0.29
CA PHE A 108 -0.40 -12.01 -0.72
C PHE A 108 -0.28 -11.11 -1.96
N ILE A 109 0.71 -10.21 -1.96
CA ILE A 109 0.90 -9.27 -3.07
C ILE A 109 1.50 -9.95 -4.32
N GLY A 110 2.36 -10.97 -4.13
CA GLY A 110 3.12 -11.57 -5.22
C GLY A 110 3.92 -10.51 -6.01
N ASN A 111 3.99 -10.68 -7.33
CA ASN A 111 4.62 -9.71 -8.25
C ASN A 111 3.63 -8.71 -8.87
N ARG A 112 2.39 -8.61 -8.32
CA ARG A 112 1.35 -7.70 -8.81
C ARG A 112 1.75 -6.24 -8.65
N PRO A 113 1.26 -5.34 -9.55
CA PRO A 113 1.36 -3.90 -9.32
C PRO A 113 0.67 -3.49 -8.01
N LEU A 114 1.31 -2.60 -7.27
CA LEU A 114 0.81 -2.07 -6.01
C LEU A 114 0.19 -0.69 -6.23
N VAL A 115 -0.97 -0.49 -5.66
CA VAL A 115 -1.77 0.74 -5.73
C VAL A 115 -1.89 1.31 -4.32
N GLY A 116 -1.81 2.61 -4.17
CA GLY A 116 -2.02 3.28 -2.89
C GLY A 116 -2.27 4.77 -3.03
N TYR A 117 -2.57 5.40 -1.92
CA TYR A 117 -2.66 6.83 -1.79
C TYR A 117 -1.57 7.29 -0.82
N TYR A 118 -0.68 8.18 -1.27
CA TYR A 118 0.57 8.49 -0.60
C TYR A 118 1.47 7.25 -0.43
N LEU A 119 1.42 6.40 -1.44
CA LEU A 119 2.02 5.05 -1.48
C LEU A 119 3.52 5.03 -1.14
N GLU A 120 4.24 6.11 -1.41
CA GLU A 120 5.68 6.21 -1.10
C GLU A 120 5.95 5.96 0.39
N PHE A 121 5.07 6.45 1.28
CA PHE A 121 5.18 6.26 2.71
C PHE A 121 5.00 4.78 3.08
N ASP A 122 3.93 4.14 2.63
CA ASP A 122 3.65 2.73 2.92
C ASP A 122 4.74 1.82 2.36
N MET A 123 5.21 2.11 1.15
CA MET A 123 6.35 1.41 0.55
C MET A 123 7.64 1.59 1.37
N ALA A 124 7.88 2.76 1.95
CA ALA A 124 9.03 2.97 2.83
C ALA A 124 8.88 2.15 4.12
N MET A 125 7.68 2.11 4.70
CA MET A 125 7.38 1.36 5.91
C MET A 125 7.55 -0.14 5.71
N VAL A 126 6.96 -0.75 4.69
CA VAL A 126 7.11 -2.20 4.44
C VAL A 126 8.54 -2.55 4.04
N ASN A 127 9.23 -1.74 3.26
CA ASN A 127 10.60 -1.97 2.84
C ASN A 127 11.63 -1.87 3.99
N LYS A 128 11.30 -1.20 5.08
CA LYS A 128 12.09 -1.22 6.33
C LYS A 128 12.31 -2.65 6.82
N TYR A 129 11.29 -3.51 6.67
CA TYR A 129 11.31 -4.91 7.12
C TYR A 129 11.68 -5.88 6.00
N ILE A 130 11.23 -5.64 4.78
CA ILE A 130 11.46 -6.51 3.63
C ILE A 130 12.94 -6.51 3.22
N LYS A 131 13.55 -5.33 3.07
CA LYS A 131 14.92 -5.24 2.57
C LYS A 131 15.95 -5.98 3.42
N PRO A 132 15.95 -5.91 4.76
CA PRO A 132 16.85 -6.73 5.59
C PRO A 132 16.65 -8.22 5.38
N LYS A 133 15.39 -8.67 5.20
CA LYS A 133 14.98 -10.08 5.08
C LYS A 133 15.40 -10.68 3.74
N ILE A 134 15.04 -10.05 2.62
CA ILE A 134 15.29 -10.61 1.28
C ILE A 134 16.42 -9.94 0.50
N GLY A 135 17.05 -8.88 1.03
CA GLY A 135 18.20 -8.19 0.44
C GLY A 135 17.84 -7.05 -0.52
N ILE A 136 16.62 -7.01 -1.03
CA ILE A 136 16.13 -5.99 -1.96
C ILE A 136 14.86 -5.31 -1.42
N LYS A 137 14.53 -4.14 -1.94
CA LYS A 137 13.20 -3.56 -1.77
C LYS A 137 12.21 -4.28 -2.67
N LEU A 138 10.92 -4.18 -2.38
CA LEU A 138 9.85 -4.67 -3.26
C LEU A 138 10.03 -4.10 -4.67
N PRO A 139 10.17 -4.97 -5.68
CA PRO A 139 10.36 -4.55 -7.07
C PRO A 139 9.04 -4.24 -7.78
N ASN A 140 7.92 -4.50 -7.14
CA ASN A 140 6.57 -4.33 -7.70
C ASN A 140 6.38 -2.94 -8.30
N LYS A 141 5.69 -2.86 -9.45
CA LYS A 141 5.27 -1.59 -10.03
C LYS A 141 4.36 -0.84 -9.05
N GLN A 142 4.61 0.44 -8.84
CA GLN A 142 3.86 1.29 -7.92
C GLN A 142 2.95 2.24 -8.70
N ILE A 143 1.73 2.41 -8.24
CA ILE A 143 0.70 3.29 -8.83
C ILE A 143 0.13 4.17 -7.73
N GLU A 144 0.45 5.45 -7.78
CA GLU A 144 -0.07 6.47 -6.88
C GLU A 144 -1.41 6.99 -7.41
N VAL A 145 -2.49 6.78 -6.64
CA VAL A 145 -3.85 7.13 -7.10
C VAL A 145 -4.05 8.64 -7.25
N SER A 146 -3.43 9.44 -6.39
CA SER A 146 -3.52 10.90 -6.50
C SER A 146 -2.86 11.43 -7.78
N ALA A 147 -1.79 10.77 -8.26
CA ALA A 147 -1.16 11.12 -9.54
C ALA A 147 -2.07 10.74 -10.73
N VAL A 148 -2.69 9.56 -10.71
CA VAL A 148 -3.66 9.15 -11.73
C VAL A 148 -4.83 10.13 -11.80
N TYR A 149 -5.35 10.54 -10.64
CA TYR A 149 -6.41 11.55 -10.57
C TYR A 149 -5.96 12.91 -11.13
N TYR A 150 -4.74 13.35 -10.75
CA TYR A 150 -4.18 14.61 -11.26
C TYR A 150 -4.06 14.63 -12.77
N ASP A 151 -3.52 13.58 -13.38
CA ASP A 151 -3.33 13.47 -14.83
C ASP A 151 -4.67 13.58 -15.59
N GLN A 152 -5.74 12.97 -15.06
CA GLN A 152 -7.07 13.10 -15.66
C GLN A 152 -7.67 14.49 -15.50
N LYS A 153 -7.45 15.15 -14.35
CA LYS A 153 -8.03 16.47 -14.09
C LYS A 153 -7.33 17.58 -14.85
N ILE A 154 -6.00 17.53 -14.96
CA ILE A 154 -5.23 18.59 -15.65
C ILE A 154 -5.55 18.62 -17.14
N GLY A 155 -5.93 17.48 -17.73
CA GLY A 155 -6.44 17.43 -19.11
C GLY A 155 -7.77 18.17 -19.31
N LEU A 156 -8.56 18.30 -18.23
CA LEU A 156 -9.86 18.98 -18.26
C LEU A 156 -9.78 20.44 -17.81
N ILE A 157 -8.84 20.77 -16.93
CA ILE A 157 -8.69 22.09 -16.31
C ILE A 157 -7.19 22.50 -16.30
N PRO A 158 -6.60 22.83 -17.46
CA PRO A 158 -5.15 23.02 -17.58
C PRO A 158 -4.54 24.13 -16.69
N GLN A 159 -5.35 25.08 -16.23
CA GLN A 159 -4.93 26.18 -15.35
C GLN A 159 -5.53 26.09 -13.94
N GLY A 160 -6.22 24.99 -13.63
CA GLY A 160 -6.89 24.77 -12.34
C GLY A 160 -5.95 24.29 -11.27
N ASN A 161 -6.20 24.71 -10.01
CA ASN A 161 -5.57 24.11 -8.85
C ASN A 161 -6.33 22.82 -8.50
N VAL A 162 -5.71 21.66 -8.72
CA VAL A 162 -6.31 20.35 -8.45
C VAL A 162 -6.09 20.00 -6.98
N ASP A 163 -7.18 19.81 -6.23
CA ASP A 163 -7.12 19.38 -4.83
C ASP A 163 -6.89 17.87 -4.75
N LEU A 164 -5.70 17.47 -4.32
CA LEU A 164 -5.28 16.08 -4.23
C LEU A 164 -5.55 15.43 -2.86
N ARG A 165 -6.20 16.12 -1.92
CA ARG A 165 -6.53 15.54 -0.61
C ARG A 165 -7.49 14.36 -0.80
N PHE A 166 -7.28 13.32 -0.03
CA PHE A 166 -8.04 12.06 -0.08
C PHE A 166 -9.57 12.30 -0.13
N ASP A 167 -10.08 13.08 0.83
CA ASP A 167 -11.51 13.40 0.93
C ASP A 167 -12.05 14.17 -0.26
N SER A 168 -11.24 15.03 -0.84
CA SER A 168 -11.63 15.83 -2.00
C SER A 168 -11.74 14.96 -3.23
N ILE A 169 -10.81 14.03 -3.42
CA ILE A 169 -10.86 13.03 -4.52
C ILE A 169 -12.08 12.12 -4.35
N MET A 170 -12.30 11.55 -3.15
CA MET A 170 -13.47 10.71 -2.87
C MET A 170 -14.79 11.43 -3.20
N LYS A 171 -14.92 12.67 -2.75
CA LYS A 171 -16.09 13.51 -3.00
C LYS A 171 -16.31 13.80 -4.50
N ASP A 172 -15.24 14.18 -5.19
CA ASP A 172 -15.30 14.49 -6.62
C ASP A 172 -15.67 13.27 -7.48
N LEU A 173 -15.17 12.09 -7.09
CA LEU A 173 -15.50 10.83 -7.74
C LEU A 173 -16.88 10.27 -7.34
N GLY A 174 -17.57 10.88 -6.38
CA GLY A 174 -18.87 10.41 -5.89
C GLY A 174 -18.81 9.04 -5.22
N LEU A 175 -17.71 8.74 -4.51
CA LEU A 175 -17.49 7.45 -3.86
C LEU A 175 -17.97 7.47 -2.41
N PRO A 176 -18.50 6.33 -1.90
CA PRO A 176 -18.93 6.21 -0.52
C PRO A 176 -17.73 6.23 0.43
N ARG A 177 -17.93 6.81 1.61
CA ARG A 177 -16.93 6.79 2.69
C ARG A 177 -17.16 5.59 3.59
N LEU A 178 -16.07 4.87 3.87
CA LEU A 178 -15.99 3.88 4.94
C LEU A 178 -15.38 4.54 6.19
N GLY A 179 -15.25 3.78 7.29
CA GLY A 179 -14.53 4.25 8.47
C GLY A 179 -13.09 4.63 8.09
N LYS A 180 -12.65 5.81 8.53
CA LYS A 180 -11.30 6.31 8.26
C LYS A 180 -10.30 5.79 9.28
N HIS A 181 -9.03 5.85 8.87
CA HIS A 181 -7.89 5.46 9.71
C HIS A 181 -8.01 4.00 10.20
N ASP A 182 -8.40 3.17 9.26
CA ASP A 182 -8.43 1.72 9.35
C ASP A 182 -7.82 1.21 8.04
N ALA A 183 -6.66 0.58 8.12
CA ALA A 183 -5.84 0.23 6.96
C ALA A 183 -6.63 -0.51 5.86
N ILE A 184 -7.54 -1.43 6.23
CA ILE A 184 -8.33 -2.14 5.21
C ILE A 184 -9.41 -1.24 4.58
N ASN A 185 -10.05 -0.37 5.34
CA ASN A 185 -11.03 0.57 4.81
C ASN A 185 -10.38 1.61 3.90
N ASP A 186 -9.20 2.13 4.27
CA ASP A 186 -8.46 3.10 3.48
C ASP A 186 -7.92 2.45 2.19
N ALA A 187 -7.44 1.20 2.25
CA ALA A 187 -7.11 0.42 1.06
C ALA A 187 -8.33 0.18 0.14
N ILE A 188 -9.51 -0.14 0.69
CA ILE A 188 -10.74 -0.33 -0.10
C ILE A 188 -11.17 0.98 -0.75
N MET A 189 -11.16 2.10 -0.02
CA MET A 189 -11.51 3.41 -0.57
C MET A 189 -10.55 3.83 -1.69
N THR A 190 -9.25 3.62 -1.50
CA THR A 190 -8.23 3.87 -2.52
C THR A 190 -8.42 2.95 -3.75
N ALA A 191 -8.76 1.68 -3.53
CA ALA A 191 -9.08 0.76 -4.62
C ALA A 191 -10.31 1.20 -5.42
N MET A 192 -11.36 1.71 -4.75
CA MET A 192 -12.54 2.29 -5.43
C MET A 192 -12.16 3.51 -6.28
N MET A 193 -11.29 4.40 -5.77
CA MET A 193 -10.76 5.51 -6.56
C MET A 193 -10.05 5.00 -7.82
N PHE A 194 -9.13 4.06 -7.65
CA PHE A 194 -8.35 3.50 -8.75
C PHE A 194 -9.23 2.87 -9.83
N VAL A 195 -10.20 2.05 -9.45
CA VAL A 195 -11.17 1.45 -10.39
C VAL A 195 -11.96 2.52 -11.13
N LYS A 196 -12.49 3.52 -10.42
CA LYS A 196 -13.26 4.61 -11.02
C LYS A 196 -12.46 5.43 -12.03
N LEU A 197 -11.17 5.66 -11.73
CA LEU A 197 -10.26 6.39 -12.60
C LEU A 197 -9.85 5.56 -13.82
N SER A 198 -9.58 4.26 -13.64
CA SER A 198 -9.16 3.36 -14.72
C SER A 198 -10.25 3.15 -15.81
N HIS A 199 -11.52 3.38 -15.48
CA HIS A 199 -12.65 3.20 -16.42
C HIS A 199 -13.16 4.48 -17.08
N LYS A 200 -12.54 5.63 -16.80
CA LYS A 200 -12.88 6.89 -17.47
C LYS A 200 -12.01 7.19 -18.70
N ALA A 201 -11.08 6.28 -19.01
CA ALA A 201 -10.20 6.40 -20.18
C ALA A 201 -10.84 5.81 -21.45
#